data_410397f39881b097e25c60aa453c43af
#
_entry.id   410397f39881b097e25c60aa453c43af
#
_cell.length_a   1.000
_cell.length_b   1.000
_cell.length_c   1.000
_cell.angle_alpha   90.00
_cell.angle_beta   90.00
_cell.angle_gamma   90.00
#
_symmetry.space_group_name_H-M   'P 1'
#
loop_
_entity.id
_entity.type
_entity.pdbx_description
1 polymer ?
#
loop_
_entity_poly.entity_id
_entity_poly.type
_entity_poly.pdbx_seq_one_letter_code
_entity_poly.pdbx_strand_id
1 'polypeptide(L)'
;MTAKETLSESPVGASLLAKASCQSTTMLPDTPPSRASSLPQVSGPTLDFAGVSLTLGRTTILDNVTFQVRPGSVHALVGPNGGGKSSLIKTLLGQMPHQGRLSLHWPGEPGTIGYVPQALEFDRGLPMTVDDFMAAMCQRRPAFLGLSKHYATAIGEALERVGMQDKRKRRMGALSGGERQRVLLAQGLIPSPQLLVLDEPMSALDEAGIRVFERLLGDWRAAGITVLWIEHDLEAVGRLADHVTGLNRRVLFDATPQQALTPERLLNLFSTHPRSLA
;
A
#
# COMPACT_ATOMS: atom_id res chain seq x y z
N MET A 1 26.39 -16.09 45.01
CA MET A 1 26.92 -15.16 43.97
C MET A 1 26.40 -15.66 42.66
N THR A 2 25.26 -15.14 42.18
CA THR A 2 24.62 -15.53 40.94
C THR A 2 24.18 -14.22 40.25
N ALA A 3 24.82 -13.89 39.15
CA ALA A 3 24.55 -12.73 38.36
C ALA A 3 23.21 -12.95 37.59
N LYS A 4 22.28 -12.00 37.75
CA LYS A 4 21.09 -11.85 36.93
C LYS A 4 21.47 -11.00 35.72
N GLU A 5 21.48 -11.61 34.54
CA GLU A 5 21.43 -10.86 33.27
C GLU A 5 20.01 -10.39 33.01
N THR A 6 19.82 -9.10 32.99
CA THR A 6 18.59 -8.43 32.59
C THR A 6 18.59 -8.27 31.09
N LEU A 7 17.74 -9.03 30.40
CA LEU A 7 17.39 -8.82 28.99
C LEU A 7 16.56 -7.53 28.88
N SER A 8 17.14 -6.54 28.23
CA SER A 8 16.48 -5.30 27.82
C SER A 8 15.68 -5.57 26.54
N GLU A 9 14.40 -5.83 26.66
CA GLU A 9 13.46 -5.80 25.54
C GLU A 9 13.08 -4.35 25.22
N SER A 10 13.53 -3.87 24.08
CA SER A 10 13.04 -2.61 23.51
C SER A 10 11.82 -2.87 22.63
N PRO A 11 10.67 -2.23 22.87
CA PRO A 11 9.47 -2.40 22.04
C PRO A 11 9.58 -1.51 20.79
N VAL A 12 10.10 -2.03 19.71
CA VAL A 12 10.27 -1.30 18.44
C VAL A 12 8.99 -1.29 17.57
N GLY A 13 8.00 -2.14 17.87
CA GLY A 13 6.84 -2.35 17.00
C GLY A 13 5.70 -1.32 17.09
N ALA A 14 5.53 -0.63 18.21
CA ALA A 14 4.35 0.23 18.43
C ALA A 14 4.50 1.68 17.94
N SER A 15 5.70 2.08 17.54
CA SER A 15 6.04 3.49 17.29
C SER A 15 5.78 3.98 15.86
N LEU A 16 5.72 3.10 14.85
CA LEU A 16 5.61 3.53 13.45
C LEU A 16 4.19 3.95 13.03
N LEU A 17 3.16 3.25 13.50
CA LEU A 17 1.77 3.64 13.21
C LEU A 17 1.34 4.89 13.98
N ALA A 18 1.82 5.07 15.20
CA ALA A 18 1.52 6.26 16.01
C ALA A 18 2.25 7.51 15.50
N LYS A 19 3.42 7.37 14.85
CA LYS A 19 4.16 8.50 14.26
C LYS A 19 3.70 8.88 12.86
N ALA A 20 3.15 7.96 12.09
CA ALA A 20 2.59 8.28 10.77
C ALA A 20 1.31 9.13 10.84
N SER A 21 0.66 9.22 12.00
CA SER A 21 -0.59 9.96 12.16
C SER A 21 -0.46 11.29 12.91
N CYS A 22 0.74 11.72 13.32
CA CYS A 22 0.88 12.91 14.15
C CYS A 22 2.18 13.66 13.93
N GLN A 23 2.21 14.50 12.91
CA GLN A 23 2.90 15.81 12.89
C GLN A 23 2.81 16.41 11.50
N SER A 24 2.06 17.48 11.35
CA SER A 24 2.39 18.58 10.44
C SER A 24 1.46 19.75 10.73
N THR A 25 1.90 20.61 11.59
CA THR A 25 1.50 22.00 11.57
C THR A 25 2.71 22.75 11.03
N THR A 26 2.77 22.96 9.72
CA THR A 26 3.69 23.92 9.13
C THR A 26 2.89 24.72 8.11
N MET A 27 2.81 26.03 8.34
CA MET A 27 2.23 27.03 7.45
C MET A 27 2.90 26.94 6.07
N LEU A 28 2.07 26.85 5.02
CA LEU A 28 2.50 26.97 3.63
C LEU A 28 2.83 28.44 3.33
N PRO A 29 3.97 28.75 2.70
CA PRO A 29 4.16 30.07 2.09
C PRO A 29 3.43 30.14 0.75
N ASP A 30 2.61 31.18 0.58
CA ASP A 30 1.99 31.57 -0.68
C ASP A 30 3.04 32.04 -1.69
N THR A 31 3.46 31.14 -2.56
CA THR A 31 4.13 31.50 -3.82
C THR A 31 3.69 30.55 -4.93
N PRO A 32 3.17 31.06 -6.06
CA PRO A 32 2.80 30.20 -7.20
C PRO A 32 4.05 29.56 -7.81
N PRO A 33 4.04 28.25 -8.13
CA PRO A 33 5.18 27.62 -8.75
C PRO A 33 5.38 28.10 -10.17
N SER A 34 6.55 28.65 -10.42
CA SER A 34 7.07 28.96 -11.75
C SER A 34 7.16 27.68 -12.59
N ARG A 35 6.54 27.67 -13.78
CA ARG A 35 6.64 26.57 -14.77
C ARG A 35 8.06 26.51 -15.34
N ALA A 36 8.95 25.81 -14.66
CA ALA A 36 10.15 25.25 -15.25
C ALA A 36 9.97 23.73 -15.25
N SER A 37 10.18 23.08 -16.40
CA SER A 37 10.14 21.62 -16.57
C SER A 37 11.26 20.98 -15.74
N SER A 38 11.00 20.78 -14.43
CA SER A 38 11.84 19.99 -13.57
C SER A 38 11.52 18.51 -13.81
N LEU A 39 12.56 17.69 -13.92
CA LEU A 39 12.46 16.24 -13.81
C LEU A 39 11.57 15.90 -12.60
N PRO A 40 10.70 14.87 -12.69
CA PRO A 40 9.85 14.51 -11.58
C PRO A 40 10.72 14.31 -10.34
N GLN A 41 10.49 15.14 -9.31
CA GLN A 41 11.18 14.97 -8.03
C GLN A 41 10.65 13.68 -7.39
N VAL A 42 11.55 12.70 -7.24
CA VAL A 42 11.23 11.47 -6.52
C VAL A 42 10.90 11.86 -5.08
N SER A 43 9.65 11.66 -4.69
CA SER A 43 9.14 11.99 -3.34
C SER A 43 8.99 10.76 -2.45
N GLY A 44 8.89 9.57 -3.06
CA GLY A 44 8.69 8.31 -2.35
C GLY A 44 9.97 7.72 -1.78
N PRO A 45 9.86 6.87 -0.73
CA PRO A 45 11.01 6.20 -0.11
C PRO A 45 11.49 5.01 -0.93
N THR A 46 12.73 4.59 -0.65
CA THR A 46 13.20 3.23 -0.93
C THR A 46 12.73 2.31 0.19
N LEU A 47 12.27 1.10 -0.15
CA LEU A 47 11.96 0.06 0.84
C LEU A 47 13.01 -1.03 0.71
N ASP A 48 13.67 -1.38 1.83
CA ASP A 48 14.62 -2.48 1.92
C ASP A 48 14.08 -3.60 2.80
N PHE A 49 13.96 -4.79 2.22
CA PHE A 49 13.67 -6.02 2.92
C PHE A 49 14.96 -6.87 2.96
N ALA A 50 15.53 -7.08 4.13
CA ALA A 50 16.79 -7.79 4.32
C ALA A 50 16.61 -8.98 5.28
N GLY A 51 16.46 -10.19 4.73
CA GLY A 51 16.30 -11.41 5.49
C GLY A 51 15.01 -11.48 6.30
N VAL A 52 13.93 -10.85 5.82
CA VAL A 52 12.66 -10.81 6.56
C VAL A 52 12.04 -12.19 6.66
N SER A 53 11.86 -12.66 7.90
CA SER A 53 11.27 -13.96 8.21
C SER A 53 10.13 -13.81 9.21
N LEU A 54 9.04 -14.56 8.99
CA LEU A 54 7.84 -14.52 9.83
C LEU A 54 7.35 -15.94 10.07
N THR A 55 7.19 -16.32 11.33
CA THR A 55 6.61 -17.58 11.75
C THR A 55 5.41 -17.33 12.65
N LEU A 56 4.28 -17.94 12.35
CA LEU A 56 3.07 -17.89 13.15
C LEU A 56 2.79 -19.29 13.73
N GLY A 57 2.94 -19.41 15.04
CA GLY A 57 2.90 -20.71 15.69
C GLY A 57 4.02 -21.62 15.19
N ARG A 58 3.65 -22.70 14.48
CA ARG A 58 4.60 -23.66 13.86
C ARG A 58 4.74 -23.47 12.35
N THR A 59 4.07 -22.48 11.76
CA THR A 59 4.04 -22.30 10.31
C THR A 59 4.92 -21.13 9.91
N THR A 60 5.92 -21.40 9.06
CA THR A 60 6.73 -20.37 8.43
C THR A 60 5.92 -19.72 7.29
N ILE A 61 5.66 -18.44 7.42
CA ILE A 61 4.91 -17.63 6.44
C ILE A 61 5.86 -16.94 5.48
N LEU A 62 6.96 -16.36 6.01
CA LEU A 62 8.03 -15.74 5.24
C LEU A 62 9.36 -16.33 5.69
N ASP A 63 10.23 -16.60 4.74
CA ASP A 63 11.52 -17.24 4.96
C ASP A 63 12.62 -16.50 4.19
N ASN A 64 13.42 -15.73 4.91
CA ASN A 64 14.58 -15.00 4.41
C ASN A 64 14.26 -14.12 3.17
N VAL A 65 13.16 -13.34 3.23
CA VAL A 65 12.73 -12.47 2.14
C VAL A 65 13.68 -11.28 2.02
N THR A 66 14.32 -11.15 0.86
CA THR A 66 15.28 -10.08 0.57
C THR A 66 15.01 -9.52 -0.82
N PHE A 67 14.64 -8.25 -0.91
CA PHE A 67 14.51 -7.46 -2.14
C PHE A 67 14.40 -5.97 -1.81
N GLN A 68 14.46 -5.12 -2.84
CA GLN A 68 14.37 -3.68 -2.69
C GLN A 68 13.32 -3.07 -3.62
N VAL A 69 12.50 -2.15 -3.09
CA VAL A 69 11.60 -1.32 -3.89
C VAL A 69 12.27 0.03 -4.15
N ARG A 70 12.41 0.37 -5.43
CA ARG A 70 13.05 1.62 -5.84
C ARG A 70 12.15 2.83 -5.57
N PRO A 71 12.71 3.99 -5.21
CA PRO A 71 11.94 5.19 -4.95
C PRO A 71 11.23 5.67 -6.24
N GLY A 72 9.99 6.12 -6.11
CA GLY A 72 9.19 6.64 -7.23
C GLY A 72 8.80 5.60 -8.28
N SER A 73 8.94 4.30 -8.00
CA SER A 73 8.59 3.21 -8.91
C SER A 73 7.30 2.51 -8.50
N VAL A 74 6.66 1.86 -9.49
CA VAL A 74 5.57 0.91 -9.29
C VAL A 74 6.16 -0.49 -9.22
N HIS A 75 6.21 -1.06 -8.03
CA HIS A 75 6.74 -2.38 -7.75
C HIS A 75 5.62 -3.37 -7.48
N ALA A 76 5.47 -4.36 -8.34
CA ALA A 76 4.46 -5.40 -8.18
C ALA A 76 5.01 -6.60 -7.38
N LEU A 77 4.18 -7.12 -6.47
CA LEU A 77 4.43 -8.34 -5.72
C LEU A 77 3.44 -9.41 -6.17
N VAL A 78 3.93 -10.44 -6.83
CA VAL A 78 3.11 -11.53 -7.40
C VAL A 78 3.41 -12.87 -6.73
N GLY A 79 2.44 -13.79 -6.79
CA GLY A 79 2.63 -15.14 -6.23
C GLY A 79 1.32 -15.81 -5.84
N PRO A 80 1.37 -17.09 -5.42
CA PRO A 80 0.18 -17.85 -5.08
C PRO A 80 -0.52 -17.34 -3.82
N ASN A 81 -1.79 -17.71 -3.66
CA ASN A 81 -2.51 -17.52 -2.42
C ASN A 81 -1.81 -18.29 -1.30
N GLY A 82 -1.65 -17.68 -0.13
CA GLY A 82 -0.86 -18.24 0.96
C GLY A 82 0.66 -18.13 0.78
N GLY A 83 1.15 -17.49 -0.29
CA GLY A 83 2.59 -17.24 -0.54
C GLY A 83 3.22 -16.19 0.36
N GLY A 84 2.47 -15.55 1.26
CA GLY A 84 2.98 -14.60 2.24
C GLY A 84 2.86 -13.11 1.86
N LYS A 85 2.30 -12.77 0.69
CA LYS A 85 2.22 -11.39 0.17
C LYS A 85 1.55 -10.41 1.13
N SER A 86 0.31 -10.66 1.55
CA SER A 86 -0.41 -9.79 2.50
C SER A 86 0.22 -9.80 3.89
N SER A 87 0.88 -10.91 4.29
CA SER A 87 1.66 -10.96 5.53
C SER A 87 2.89 -10.06 5.46
N LEU A 88 3.56 -10.00 4.32
CA LEU A 88 4.69 -9.11 4.09
C LEU A 88 4.25 -7.62 4.17
N ILE A 89 3.10 -7.27 3.57
CA ILE A 89 2.52 -5.92 3.72
C ILE A 89 2.20 -5.61 5.19
N LYS A 90 1.55 -6.53 5.91
CA LYS A 90 1.25 -6.35 7.34
C LYS A 90 2.53 -6.18 8.17
N THR A 91 3.60 -6.88 7.81
CA THR A 91 4.93 -6.71 8.42
C THR A 91 5.49 -5.31 8.13
N LEU A 92 5.42 -4.84 6.87
CA LEU A 92 5.82 -3.49 6.48
C LEU A 92 5.05 -2.41 7.26
N LEU A 93 3.76 -2.61 7.49
CA LEU A 93 2.91 -1.71 8.26
C LEU A 93 3.08 -1.85 9.79
N GLY A 94 4.02 -2.67 10.26
CA GLY A 94 4.29 -2.88 11.69
C GLY A 94 3.19 -3.65 12.44
N GLN A 95 2.33 -4.36 11.71
CA GLN A 95 1.21 -5.12 12.28
C GLN A 95 1.58 -6.57 12.63
N MET A 96 2.74 -7.04 12.19
CA MET A 96 3.24 -8.39 12.47
C MET A 96 4.68 -8.37 12.95
N PRO A 97 5.03 -9.18 13.97
CA PRO A 97 6.41 -9.36 14.38
C PRO A 97 7.20 -10.08 13.27
N HIS A 98 8.48 -9.78 13.15
CA HIS A 98 9.36 -10.42 12.15
C HIS A 98 10.79 -10.47 12.64
N GLN A 99 11.58 -11.35 12.03
CA GLN A 99 13.03 -11.36 12.12
C GLN A 99 13.62 -10.72 10.85
N GLY A 100 14.90 -10.39 10.87
CA GLY A 100 15.55 -9.65 9.79
C GLY A 100 15.34 -8.14 9.91
N ARG A 101 15.62 -7.41 8.84
CA ARG A 101 15.51 -5.94 8.84
C ARG A 101 14.58 -5.49 7.72
N LEU A 102 13.70 -4.57 8.07
CA LEU A 102 12.85 -3.82 7.15
C LEU A 102 13.10 -2.34 7.39
N SER A 103 13.48 -1.61 6.36
CA SER A 103 13.78 -0.19 6.48
C SER A 103 13.19 0.62 5.33
N LEU A 104 12.77 1.86 5.66
CA LEU A 104 12.29 2.85 4.72
C LEU A 104 13.29 4.01 4.72
N HIS A 105 13.84 4.30 3.53
CA HIS A 105 14.77 5.40 3.34
C HIS A 105 14.08 6.50 2.55
N TRP A 106 13.71 7.56 3.25
CA TRP A 106 13.05 8.73 2.67
C TRP A 106 14.10 9.67 2.04
N PRO A 107 13.80 10.30 0.89
CA PRO A 107 14.72 11.25 0.27
C PRO A 107 14.87 12.56 1.07
N GLY A 108 14.02 12.77 2.07
CA GLY A 108 13.99 13.92 2.98
C GLY A 108 13.32 13.54 4.29
N GLU A 109 12.49 14.42 4.82
CA GLU A 109 11.68 14.13 6.00
C GLU A 109 10.73 12.95 5.76
N PRO A 110 10.46 12.12 6.80
CA PRO A 110 9.54 11.00 6.68
C PRO A 110 8.15 11.45 6.24
N GLY A 111 7.67 10.88 5.14
CA GLY A 111 6.39 11.17 4.55
C GLY A 111 5.26 10.28 5.07
N THR A 112 4.13 10.30 4.36
CA THR A 112 2.94 9.52 4.70
C THR A 112 2.86 8.24 3.89
N ILE A 113 2.33 7.19 4.52
CA ILE A 113 2.06 5.90 3.91
C ILE A 113 0.54 5.77 3.75
N GLY A 114 0.08 5.62 2.51
CA GLY A 114 -1.29 5.23 2.19
C GLY A 114 -1.40 3.71 2.08
N TYR A 115 -2.44 3.14 2.66
CA TYR A 115 -2.72 1.71 2.53
C TYR A 115 -4.14 1.48 2.01
N VAL A 116 -4.25 0.68 0.96
CA VAL A 116 -5.51 0.24 0.38
C VAL A 116 -5.61 -1.27 0.55
N PRO A 117 -6.49 -1.77 1.43
CA PRO A 117 -6.68 -3.21 1.63
C PRO A 117 -7.44 -3.83 0.46
N GLN A 118 -7.35 -5.15 0.32
CA GLN A 118 -8.02 -5.94 -0.71
C GLN A 118 -9.54 -5.73 -0.70
N ALA A 119 -10.15 -5.80 0.46
CA ALA A 119 -11.57 -5.53 0.66
C ALA A 119 -11.85 -5.15 2.11
N LEU A 120 -12.91 -4.38 2.31
CA LEU A 120 -13.53 -4.22 3.61
C LEU A 120 -14.98 -4.71 3.49
N GLU A 121 -15.35 -5.63 4.36
CA GLU A 121 -16.74 -6.07 4.48
C GLU A 121 -17.53 -5.03 5.26
N PHE A 122 -18.64 -4.60 4.68
CA PHE A 122 -19.58 -3.69 5.33
C PHE A 122 -20.91 -4.41 5.53
N ASP A 123 -21.36 -4.45 6.77
CA ASP A 123 -22.73 -4.86 7.06
C ASP A 123 -23.70 -3.95 6.30
N ARG A 124 -24.61 -4.56 5.53
CA ARG A 124 -25.64 -3.82 4.77
C ARG A 124 -26.57 -3.03 5.68
N GLY A 125 -26.76 -3.46 6.92
CA GLY A 125 -27.54 -2.79 7.94
C GLY A 125 -26.86 -1.57 8.56
N LEU A 126 -25.52 -1.43 8.42
CA LEU A 126 -24.80 -0.31 9.01
C LEU A 126 -25.16 1.01 8.29
N PRO A 127 -25.70 2.02 8.99
CA PRO A 127 -26.12 3.29 8.38
C PRO A 127 -24.93 4.24 8.13
N MET A 128 -23.78 3.72 7.70
CA MET A 128 -22.57 4.48 7.40
C MET A 128 -22.57 4.91 5.94
N THR A 129 -22.56 6.21 5.67
CA THR A 129 -22.40 6.76 4.32
C THR A 129 -20.93 6.77 3.89
N VAL A 130 -20.66 7.04 2.59
CA VAL A 130 -19.30 7.25 2.09
C VAL A 130 -18.62 8.41 2.84
N ASP A 131 -19.31 9.54 3.05
CA ASP A 131 -18.77 10.66 3.82
C ASP A 131 -18.43 10.27 5.27
N ASP A 132 -19.28 9.48 5.93
CA ASP A 132 -19.03 9.01 7.29
C ASP A 132 -17.82 8.09 7.36
N PHE A 133 -17.69 7.18 6.38
CA PHE A 133 -16.52 6.31 6.26
C PHE A 133 -15.24 7.12 6.03
N MET A 134 -15.24 8.03 5.07
CA MET A 134 -14.09 8.89 4.80
C MET A 134 -13.73 9.76 6.01
N ALA A 135 -14.74 10.30 6.72
CA ALA A 135 -14.51 11.04 7.96
C ALA A 135 -13.86 10.16 9.04
N ALA A 136 -14.36 8.93 9.23
CA ALA A 136 -13.81 8.01 10.23
C ALA A 136 -12.37 7.60 9.92
N MET A 137 -12.02 7.44 8.65
CA MET A 137 -10.69 6.99 8.23
C MET A 137 -9.66 8.12 8.11
N CYS A 138 -10.08 9.32 7.72
CA CYS A 138 -9.15 10.40 7.37
C CYS A 138 -8.97 11.45 8.45
N GLN A 139 -9.94 11.64 9.37
CA GLN A 139 -9.85 12.67 10.41
C GLN A 139 -9.79 12.07 11.82
N ARG A 140 -9.16 12.80 12.76
CA ARG A 140 -9.12 12.43 14.18
C ARG A 140 -10.40 12.78 14.93
N ARG A 141 -11.18 13.73 14.38
CA ARG A 141 -12.44 14.14 14.96
C ARG A 141 -13.48 13.04 14.76
N PRO A 142 -14.30 12.70 15.78
CA PRO A 142 -15.36 11.71 15.64
C PRO A 142 -16.29 12.00 14.45
N ALA A 143 -16.63 10.99 13.65
CA ALA A 143 -17.41 11.13 12.42
C ALA A 143 -18.81 11.71 12.66
N PHE A 144 -19.44 11.45 13.81
CA PHE A 144 -20.76 12.00 14.17
C PHE A 144 -20.79 13.54 14.34
N LEU A 145 -19.62 14.17 14.47
CA LEU A 145 -19.48 15.63 14.46
C LEU A 145 -19.35 16.21 13.03
N GLY A 146 -19.50 15.37 12.02
CA GLY A 146 -19.36 15.69 10.61
C GLY A 146 -17.92 15.90 10.15
N LEU A 147 -17.76 16.18 8.86
CA LEU A 147 -16.47 16.48 8.24
C LEU A 147 -15.96 17.86 8.66
N SER A 148 -14.70 17.93 9.05
CA SER A 148 -14.05 19.24 9.22
C SER A 148 -13.83 19.90 7.85
N LYS A 149 -13.86 21.23 7.80
CA LYS A 149 -13.66 21.99 6.54
C LYS A 149 -12.34 21.62 5.84
N HIS A 150 -11.29 21.40 6.63
CA HIS A 150 -9.97 21.00 6.11
C HIS A 150 -10.01 19.67 5.34
N TYR A 151 -10.68 18.66 5.87
CA TYR A 151 -10.78 17.34 5.20
C TYR A 151 -11.89 17.29 4.13
N ALA A 152 -12.89 18.18 4.19
CA ALA A 152 -14.00 18.16 3.24
C ALA A 152 -13.55 18.36 1.80
N THR A 153 -12.58 19.25 1.57
CA THR A 153 -12.00 19.51 0.24
C THR A 153 -11.17 18.31 -0.23
N ALA A 154 -10.22 17.84 0.59
CA ALA A 154 -9.37 16.71 0.24
C ALA A 154 -10.18 15.43 -0.04
N ILE A 155 -11.21 15.16 0.77
CA ILE A 155 -12.13 14.02 0.55
C ILE A 155 -12.93 14.23 -0.75
N GLY A 156 -13.41 15.45 -1.02
CA GLY A 156 -14.10 15.78 -2.26
C GLY A 156 -13.23 15.48 -3.48
N GLU A 157 -12.02 15.99 -3.52
CA GLU A 157 -11.05 15.80 -4.59
C GLU A 157 -10.66 14.31 -4.77
N ALA A 158 -10.43 13.60 -3.66
CA ALA A 158 -10.11 12.19 -3.72
C ALA A 158 -11.27 11.34 -4.28
N LEU A 159 -12.51 11.61 -3.86
CA LEU A 159 -13.71 10.93 -4.39
C LEU A 159 -13.97 11.28 -5.86
N GLU A 160 -13.70 12.51 -6.27
CA GLU A 160 -13.80 12.93 -7.68
C GLU A 160 -12.80 12.16 -8.55
N ARG A 161 -11.55 12.04 -8.11
CA ARG A 161 -10.50 11.28 -8.82
C ARG A 161 -10.89 9.83 -9.11
N VAL A 162 -11.66 9.20 -8.23
CA VAL A 162 -12.14 7.83 -8.39
C VAL A 162 -13.57 7.74 -8.96
N GLY A 163 -14.19 8.86 -9.35
CA GLY A 163 -15.54 8.92 -9.90
C GLY A 163 -16.64 8.54 -8.91
N MET A 164 -16.47 8.92 -7.63
CA MET A 164 -17.41 8.62 -6.55
C MET A 164 -18.04 9.88 -5.90
N GLN A 165 -17.81 11.06 -6.50
CA GLN A 165 -18.29 12.34 -5.98
C GLN A 165 -19.81 12.37 -5.74
N ASP A 166 -20.60 11.85 -6.69
CA ASP A 166 -22.06 11.85 -6.63
C ASP A 166 -22.63 10.84 -5.63
N LYS A 167 -21.78 9.94 -5.08
CA LYS A 167 -22.19 8.85 -4.19
C LYS A 167 -21.85 9.09 -2.71
N ARG A 168 -21.39 10.28 -2.38
CA ARG A 168 -20.95 10.65 -1.02
C ARG A 168 -21.97 10.35 0.08
N LYS A 169 -23.27 10.55 -0.22
CA LYS A 169 -24.37 10.31 0.71
C LYS A 169 -24.94 8.88 0.65
N ARG A 170 -24.43 8.03 -0.25
CA ARG A 170 -24.86 6.63 -0.30
C ARG A 170 -24.24 5.84 0.85
N ARG A 171 -24.99 4.85 1.36
CA ARG A 171 -24.50 3.92 2.38
C ARG A 171 -23.42 3.02 1.78
N MET A 172 -22.33 2.79 2.52
CA MET A 172 -21.25 1.87 2.10
C MET A 172 -21.76 0.46 1.78
N GLY A 173 -22.70 -0.06 2.57
CA GLY A 173 -23.32 -1.37 2.32
C GLY A 173 -24.20 -1.45 1.08
N ALA A 174 -24.64 -0.31 0.52
CA ALA A 174 -25.46 -0.23 -0.71
C ALA A 174 -24.62 -0.03 -1.98
N LEU A 175 -23.29 0.11 -1.86
CA LEU A 175 -22.38 0.21 -2.99
C LEU A 175 -22.09 -1.17 -3.59
N SER A 176 -21.82 -1.23 -4.90
CA SER A 176 -21.25 -2.42 -5.53
C SER A 176 -19.82 -2.68 -5.01
N GLY A 177 -19.28 -3.87 -5.26
CA GLY A 177 -17.90 -4.20 -4.91
C GLY A 177 -16.89 -3.20 -5.50
N GLY A 178 -17.01 -2.91 -6.80
CA GLY A 178 -16.13 -1.96 -7.48
C GLY A 178 -16.30 -0.52 -6.99
N GLU A 179 -17.52 -0.11 -6.63
CA GLU A 179 -17.73 1.21 -6.03
C GLU A 179 -17.07 1.31 -4.64
N ARG A 180 -17.19 0.28 -3.81
CA ARG A 180 -16.50 0.22 -2.52
C ARG A 180 -14.99 0.28 -2.69
N GLN A 181 -14.44 -0.48 -3.64
CA GLN A 181 -13.01 -0.48 -3.91
C GLN A 181 -12.52 0.89 -4.36
N ARG A 182 -13.27 1.62 -5.18
CA ARG A 182 -12.94 3.00 -5.54
C ARG A 182 -12.96 3.95 -4.34
N VAL A 183 -13.88 3.78 -3.39
CA VAL A 183 -13.88 4.57 -2.14
C VAL A 183 -12.64 4.23 -1.29
N LEU A 184 -12.23 2.95 -1.21
CA LEU A 184 -11.00 2.55 -0.52
C LEU A 184 -9.74 3.15 -1.18
N LEU A 185 -9.71 3.21 -2.51
CA LEU A 185 -8.64 3.91 -3.24
C LEU A 185 -8.61 5.40 -2.86
N ALA A 186 -9.76 6.08 -2.85
CA ALA A 186 -9.85 7.48 -2.44
C ALA A 186 -9.33 7.70 -1.02
N GLN A 187 -9.67 6.82 -0.08
CA GLN A 187 -9.20 6.88 1.31
C GLN A 187 -7.67 6.76 1.40
N GLY A 188 -7.07 5.86 0.62
CA GLY A 188 -5.61 5.67 0.57
C GLY A 188 -4.84 6.89 0.06
N LEU A 189 -5.52 7.86 -0.58
CA LEU A 189 -4.93 9.10 -1.08
C LEU A 189 -4.88 10.24 -0.03
N ILE A 190 -5.42 10.02 1.15
CA ILE A 190 -5.55 11.05 2.18
C ILE A 190 -4.85 10.61 3.48
N PRO A 191 -3.92 11.46 3.99
CA PRO A 191 -3.31 12.63 3.37
C PRO A 191 -2.41 12.21 2.19
N SER A 192 -2.09 13.12 1.27
CA SER A 192 -1.30 12.80 0.07
C SER A 192 -0.07 11.94 0.39
N PRO A 193 -0.05 10.64 0.04
CA PRO A 193 1.01 9.72 0.42
C PRO A 193 2.22 9.85 -0.51
N GLN A 194 3.41 9.59 0.03
CA GLN A 194 4.63 9.39 -0.75
C GLN A 194 4.95 7.89 -0.95
N LEU A 195 4.34 7.03 -0.14
CA LEU A 195 4.34 5.58 -0.31
C LEU A 195 2.90 5.08 -0.33
N LEU A 196 2.53 4.37 -1.40
CA LEU A 196 1.26 3.66 -1.50
C LEU A 196 1.48 2.17 -1.42
N VAL A 197 0.75 1.51 -0.55
CA VAL A 197 0.71 0.05 -0.41
C VAL A 197 -0.68 -0.42 -0.80
N LEU A 198 -0.76 -1.21 -1.87
CA LEU A 198 -2.02 -1.65 -2.48
C LEU A 198 -2.12 -3.18 -2.42
N ASP A 199 -3.14 -3.69 -1.75
CA ASP A 199 -3.38 -5.14 -1.63
C ASP A 199 -4.55 -5.53 -2.54
N GLU A 200 -4.26 -6.07 -3.72
CA GLU A 200 -5.20 -6.52 -4.76
C GLU A 200 -6.29 -5.49 -5.13
N PRO A 201 -5.92 -4.24 -5.44
CA PRO A 201 -6.88 -3.15 -5.63
C PRO A 201 -7.80 -3.33 -6.83
N MET A 202 -7.43 -4.18 -7.81
CA MET A 202 -8.19 -4.39 -9.02
C MET A 202 -9.22 -5.53 -8.92
N SER A 203 -9.14 -6.39 -7.90
CA SER A 203 -9.91 -7.64 -7.79
C SER A 203 -11.43 -7.47 -7.83
N ALA A 204 -11.96 -6.31 -7.42
CA ALA A 204 -13.39 -6.01 -7.40
C ALA A 204 -13.80 -4.91 -8.40
N LEU A 205 -12.86 -4.35 -9.16
CA LEU A 205 -13.14 -3.25 -10.09
C LEU A 205 -13.81 -3.76 -11.37
N ASP A 206 -14.79 -3.01 -11.83
CA ASP A 206 -15.32 -3.13 -13.19
C ASP A 206 -14.36 -2.49 -14.21
N GLU A 207 -14.61 -2.67 -15.48
CA GLU A 207 -13.74 -2.12 -16.54
C GLU A 207 -13.54 -0.60 -16.45
N ALA A 208 -14.57 0.13 -16.03
CA ALA A 208 -14.44 1.58 -15.80
C ALA A 208 -13.55 1.89 -14.60
N GLY A 209 -13.65 1.11 -13.52
CA GLY A 209 -12.80 1.21 -12.34
C GLY A 209 -11.34 0.87 -12.63
N ILE A 210 -11.08 -0.14 -13.47
CA ILE A 210 -9.73 -0.49 -13.94
C ILE A 210 -9.09 0.70 -14.67
N ARG A 211 -9.80 1.32 -15.61
CA ARG A 211 -9.30 2.52 -16.32
C ARG A 211 -9.00 3.68 -15.36
N VAL A 212 -9.82 3.88 -14.34
CA VAL A 212 -9.56 4.88 -13.29
C VAL A 212 -8.29 4.55 -12.53
N PHE A 213 -8.13 3.29 -12.09
CA PHE A 213 -6.94 2.84 -11.38
C PHE A 213 -5.65 3.00 -12.21
N GLU A 214 -5.66 2.59 -13.48
CA GLU A 214 -4.51 2.73 -14.38
C GLU A 214 -4.07 4.19 -14.53
N ARG A 215 -5.04 5.12 -14.68
CA ARG A 215 -4.76 6.56 -14.72
C ARG A 215 -4.14 7.05 -13.43
N LEU A 216 -4.71 6.67 -12.27
CA LEU A 216 -4.16 7.03 -10.96
C LEU A 216 -2.74 6.52 -10.76
N LEU A 217 -2.46 5.28 -11.20
CA LEU A 217 -1.12 4.69 -11.12
C LEU A 217 -0.11 5.48 -11.97
N GLY A 218 -0.52 5.94 -13.17
CA GLY A 218 0.28 6.84 -14.00
C GLY A 218 0.54 8.18 -13.34
N ASP A 219 -0.49 8.79 -12.70
CA ASP A 219 -0.36 10.04 -11.97
C ASP A 219 0.60 9.91 -10.78
N TRP A 220 0.51 8.82 -10.01
CA TRP A 220 1.39 8.57 -8.86
C TRP A 220 2.84 8.38 -9.30
N ARG A 221 3.06 7.62 -10.37
CA ARG A 221 4.40 7.47 -10.97
C ARG A 221 4.96 8.83 -11.42
N ALA A 222 4.16 9.64 -12.11
CA ALA A 222 4.57 10.97 -12.55
C ALA A 222 4.87 11.92 -11.38
N ALA A 223 4.18 11.74 -10.25
CA ALA A 223 4.42 12.49 -9.00
C ALA A 223 5.62 11.95 -8.20
N GLY A 224 6.31 10.91 -8.66
CA GLY A 224 7.45 10.30 -7.95
C GLY A 224 7.07 9.54 -6.68
N ILE A 225 5.82 9.11 -6.54
CA ILE A 225 5.33 8.33 -5.41
C ILE A 225 5.80 6.87 -5.57
N THR A 226 6.31 6.27 -4.50
CA THR A 226 6.63 4.84 -4.48
C THR A 226 5.36 4.02 -4.28
N VAL A 227 5.13 3.03 -5.13
CA VAL A 227 3.96 2.13 -5.05
C VAL A 227 4.43 0.69 -4.87
N LEU A 228 4.00 0.03 -3.79
CA LEU A 228 4.10 -1.41 -3.59
C LEU A 228 2.72 -2.02 -3.82
N TRP A 229 2.58 -2.85 -4.84
CA TRP A 229 1.31 -3.31 -5.37
C TRP A 229 1.24 -4.84 -5.44
N ILE A 230 0.35 -5.46 -4.64
CA ILE A 230 0.03 -6.88 -4.79
C ILE A 230 -1.03 -7.02 -5.87
N GLU A 231 -0.80 -7.91 -6.83
CA GLU A 231 -1.76 -8.19 -7.89
C GLU A 231 -1.65 -9.64 -8.40
N HIS A 232 -2.77 -10.15 -8.92
CA HIS A 232 -2.87 -11.48 -9.53
C HIS A 232 -3.01 -11.42 -11.05
N ASP A 233 -3.46 -10.30 -11.60
CA ASP A 233 -3.52 -10.07 -13.04
C ASP A 233 -2.11 -9.78 -13.57
N LEU A 234 -1.47 -10.85 -14.09
CA LEU A 234 -0.11 -10.78 -14.61
C LEU A 234 -0.01 -9.93 -15.90
N GLU A 235 -1.10 -9.79 -16.65
CA GLU A 235 -1.14 -8.93 -17.83
C GLU A 235 -1.09 -7.47 -17.41
N ALA A 236 -1.93 -7.06 -16.46
CA ALA A 236 -1.88 -5.73 -15.87
C ALA A 236 -0.52 -5.42 -15.24
N VAL A 237 0.07 -6.37 -14.50
CA VAL A 237 1.41 -6.24 -13.92
C VAL A 237 2.46 -6.04 -15.00
N GLY A 238 2.42 -6.83 -16.08
CA GLY A 238 3.37 -6.71 -17.21
C GLY A 238 3.34 -5.36 -17.89
N ARG A 239 2.17 -4.72 -17.91
CA ARG A 239 1.93 -3.45 -18.58
C ARG A 239 2.20 -2.22 -17.68
N LEU A 240 1.94 -2.34 -16.39
CA LEU A 240 1.87 -1.20 -15.48
C LEU A 240 3.03 -1.12 -14.48
N ALA A 241 3.67 -2.24 -14.14
CA ALA A 241 4.75 -2.27 -13.16
C ALA A 241 6.11 -1.89 -13.79
N ASP A 242 6.97 -1.27 -12.99
CA ASP A 242 8.38 -1.03 -13.35
C ASP A 242 9.28 -2.20 -12.93
N HIS A 243 8.87 -2.90 -11.87
CA HIS A 243 9.60 -4.03 -11.30
C HIS A 243 8.64 -5.06 -10.70
N VAL A 244 9.04 -6.34 -10.67
CA VAL A 244 8.19 -7.44 -10.21
C VAL A 244 8.99 -8.38 -9.33
N THR A 245 8.51 -8.60 -8.10
CA THR A 245 9.02 -9.63 -7.20
C THR A 245 8.05 -10.81 -7.13
N GLY A 246 8.52 -12.02 -7.44
CA GLY A 246 7.79 -13.25 -7.26
C GLY A 246 7.99 -13.83 -5.87
N LEU A 247 6.92 -13.91 -5.06
CA LEU A 247 6.96 -14.36 -3.68
C LEU A 247 6.12 -15.63 -3.48
N ASN A 248 6.79 -16.68 -2.98
CA ASN A 248 6.15 -17.88 -2.45
C ASN A 248 6.91 -18.32 -1.19
N ARG A 249 6.60 -17.68 -0.06
CA ARG A 249 7.31 -17.69 1.22
C ARG A 249 8.74 -17.13 1.14
N ARG A 250 9.41 -17.33 0.01
CA ARG A 250 10.73 -16.79 -0.36
C ARG A 250 10.61 -15.97 -1.64
N VAL A 251 11.55 -15.10 -1.87
CA VAL A 251 11.69 -14.46 -3.18
C VAL A 251 12.23 -15.48 -4.16
N LEU A 252 11.51 -15.73 -5.24
CA LEU A 252 11.92 -16.65 -6.31
C LEU A 252 12.54 -15.90 -7.48
N PHE A 253 12.12 -14.66 -7.69
CA PHE A 253 12.73 -13.73 -8.65
C PHE A 253 12.41 -12.29 -8.26
N ASP A 254 13.28 -11.38 -8.69
CA ASP A 254 13.14 -9.92 -8.54
C ASP A 254 13.76 -9.28 -9.78
N ALA A 255 12.91 -8.78 -10.71
CA ALA A 255 13.34 -8.34 -12.03
C ALA A 255 12.36 -7.39 -12.70
N THR A 256 12.71 -6.88 -13.89
CA THR A 256 11.76 -6.13 -14.73
C THR A 256 10.61 -7.03 -15.20
N PRO A 257 9.42 -6.50 -15.54
CA PRO A 257 8.28 -7.31 -15.96
C PRO A 257 8.62 -8.29 -17.10
N GLN A 258 9.39 -7.84 -18.09
CA GLN A 258 9.77 -8.65 -19.26
C GLN A 258 10.63 -9.87 -18.85
N GLN A 259 11.46 -9.71 -17.84
CA GLN A 259 12.31 -10.79 -17.32
C GLN A 259 11.58 -11.66 -16.29
N ALA A 260 10.71 -11.05 -15.48
CA ALA A 260 10.01 -11.71 -14.39
C ALA A 260 8.87 -12.63 -14.87
N LEU A 261 8.08 -12.18 -15.84
CA LEU A 261 6.84 -12.83 -16.25
C LEU A 261 7.04 -13.86 -17.39
N THR A 262 8.17 -14.57 -17.38
CA THR A 262 8.39 -15.67 -18.32
C THR A 262 7.60 -16.91 -17.92
N PRO A 263 7.13 -17.74 -18.87
CA PRO A 263 6.36 -18.95 -18.57
C PRO A 263 7.06 -19.87 -17.57
N GLU A 264 8.39 -20.01 -17.68
CA GLU A 264 9.19 -20.85 -16.80
C GLU A 264 9.18 -20.34 -15.34
N ARG A 265 9.40 -19.03 -15.13
CA ARG A 265 9.38 -18.43 -13.79
C ARG A 265 7.99 -18.48 -13.17
N LEU A 266 6.95 -18.26 -13.98
CA LEU A 266 5.57 -18.35 -13.52
C LEU A 266 5.19 -19.78 -13.14
N LEU A 267 5.56 -20.78 -13.93
CA LEU A 267 5.36 -22.19 -13.57
C LEU A 267 6.06 -22.54 -12.25
N ASN A 268 7.28 -22.06 -12.04
CA ASN A 268 7.98 -22.27 -10.77
C ASN A 268 7.30 -21.55 -9.59
N LEU A 269 6.87 -20.31 -9.79
CA LEU A 269 6.21 -19.49 -8.76
C LEU A 269 4.90 -20.12 -8.26
N PHE A 270 4.08 -20.63 -9.19
CA PHE A 270 2.77 -21.20 -8.87
C PHE A 270 2.80 -22.72 -8.64
N SER A 271 3.99 -23.38 -8.76
CA SER A 271 4.12 -24.79 -8.42
C SER A 271 4.00 -25.01 -6.91
N THR A 272 3.44 -26.18 -6.54
CA THR A 272 3.32 -26.60 -5.14
C THR A 272 4.69 -26.85 -4.47
N HIS A 273 5.73 -27.08 -5.27
CA HIS A 273 7.11 -27.28 -4.84
C HIS A 273 8.04 -26.40 -5.69
N PRO A 274 8.18 -25.12 -5.34
CA PRO A 274 9.06 -24.23 -6.09
C PRO A 274 10.53 -24.72 -6.00
N ARG A 275 11.16 -24.92 -7.17
CA ARG A 275 12.57 -25.24 -7.25
C ARG A 275 13.40 -23.98 -7.16
N SER A 276 14.47 -23.97 -6.38
CA SER A 276 15.46 -22.90 -6.42
C SER A 276 16.10 -22.93 -7.81
N LEU A 277 15.83 -21.93 -8.62
CA LEU A 277 16.60 -21.70 -9.86
C LEU A 277 17.93 -21.09 -9.43
N ALA A 278 19.02 -21.81 -9.64
CA ALA A 278 20.38 -21.36 -9.37
C ALA A 278 20.81 -20.27 -10.35
#